data_cf45091dcfc54d776dbf25fee164893d
#
_entry.id   cf45091dcfc54d776dbf25fee164893d
#
_cell.length_a   1.000
_cell.length_b   1.000
_cell.length_c   1.000
_cell.angle_alpha   90.00
_cell.angle_beta   90.00
_cell.angle_gamma   90.00
#
_symmetry.space_group_name_H-M   'P 1'
#
loop_
_entity.id
_entity.type
_entity.pdbx_description
1 polymer ?
#
loop_
_entity_poly.entity_id
_entity_poly.type
_entity_poly.pdbx_seq_one_letter_code
_entity_poly.pdbx_strand_id
1 'polypeptide(L)'
;MSELKGPDVNVEAQDLKYTPERAEQLLQNYRRVLERIRAAEQDRSGVRTEQSAPVHLVTVTKFFPASDAAALLDGGVTLFGENRDQEARAKARELVAYCEQRAVQPPHWAFIGQLQTNKAKSVVKYASSVH
;
A
#
# COMPACT_ATOMS: atom_id res chain seq x y z
N MET A 1 -4.54 -0.15 27.86
CA MET A 1 -4.74 0.21 27.20
C MET A 1 -5.23 0.86 26.95
N SER A 2 -5.55 1.07 26.99
CA SER A 2 -5.96 1.56 26.51
C SER A 2 -6.30 2.36 26.15
N GLU A 3 -6.26 2.87 26.19
CA GLU A 3 -6.64 3.66 25.62
C GLU A 3 -6.74 3.78 24.59
N LEU A 4 -6.29 3.42 24.33
CA LEU A 4 -6.50 3.16 23.25
C LEU A 4 -7.59 2.52 23.01
N LYS A 5 -8.20 2.44 23.57
CA LYS A 5 -9.12 1.85 23.30
C LYS A 5 -9.96 2.35 22.52
N GLY A 6 -9.81 2.88 21.95
CA GLY A 6 -10.80 3.36 21.14
C GLY A 6 -11.46 2.25 20.41
N PRO A 7 -12.66 2.45 20.01
CA PRO A 7 -13.37 1.46 19.20
C PRO A 7 -12.67 1.17 17.90
N ASP A 8 -11.84 2.10 17.45
CA ASP A 8 -11.15 1.94 16.18
C ASP A 8 -10.31 0.68 16.12
N VAL A 9 -9.66 0.36 17.22
CA VAL A 9 -8.74 -0.79 17.25
C VAL A 9 -9.49 -2.08 16.96
N ASN A 10 -10.63 -2.24 17.57
CA ASN A 10 -11.40 -3.48 17.41
C ASN A 10 -11.96 -3.61 15.99
N VAL A 11 -12.47 -2.51 15.45
CA VAL A 11 -13.02 -2.52 14.12
C VAL A 11 -11.94 -2.87 13.11
N GLU A 12 -10.78 -2.25 13.26
CA GLU A 12 -9.68 -2.46 12.32
C GLU A 12 -9.23 -3.91 12.29
N ALA A 13 -9.15 -4.53 13.45
CA ALA A 13 -8.69 -5.90 13.52
C ALA A 13 -9.63 -6.86 12.80
N GLN A 14 -10.92 -6.54 12.80
CA GLN A 14 -11.92 -7.43 12.22
C GLN A 14 -12.17 -7.18 10.74
N ASP A 15 -11.96 -5.95 10.30
CA ASP A 15 -12.40 -5.54 8.97
C ASP A 15 -11.42 -5.90 7.87
N LEU A 16 -10.29 -6.51 8.19
CA LEU A 16 -9.29 -6.81 7.18
C LEU A 16 -9.28 -8.26 6.77
N LYS A 17 -10.45 -8.89 6.86
CA LYS A 17 -10.58 -10.27 6.41
C LYS A 17 -10.83 -10.30 4.91
N TYR A 18 -10.20 -11.25 4.25
CA TYR A 18 -10.36 -11.46 2.82
C TYR A 18 -10.45 -12.95 2.54
N THR A 19 -10.99 -13.29 1.39
CA THR A 19 -11.08 -14.70 0.99
C THR A 19 -9.81 -15.13 0.28
N PRO A 20 -9.47 -16.43 0.34
CA PRO A 20 -8.33 -16.92 -0.43
C PRO A 20 -8.47 -16.66 -1.93
N GLU A 21 -9.68 -16.73 -2.46
CA GLU A 21 -9.94 -16.48 -3.88
C GLU A 21 -9.61 -15.04 -4.25
N ARG A 22 -10.02 -14.11 -3.38
CA ARG A 22 -9.73 -12.69 -3.63
C ARG A 22 -8.25 -12.42 -3.58
N ALA A 23 -7.58 -13.01 -2.58
CA ALA A 23 -6.12 -12.85 -2.45
C ALA A 23 -5.41 -13.38 -3.67
N GLU A 24 -5.81 -14.55 -4.15
CA GLU A 24 -5.19 -15.15 -5.33
C GLU A 24 -5.37 -14.26 -6.55
N GLN A 25 -6.58 -13.74 -6.74
CA GLN A 25 -6.87 -12.87 -7.86
C GLN A 25 -6.00 -11.61 -7.83
N LEU A 26 -5.90 -10.98 -6.67
CA LEU A 26 -5.12 -9.76 -6.52
C LEU A 26 -3.64 -10.02 -6.77
N LEU A 27 -3.11 -11.11 -6.23
CA LEU A 27 -1.70 -11.41 -6.36
C LEU A 27 -1.34 -11.83 -7.77
N GLN A 28 -2.23 -12.55 -8.45
CA GLN A 28 -1.99 -12.89 -9.85
C GLN A 28 -1.91 -11.63 -10.71
N ASN A 29 -2.82 -10.69 -10.49
CA ASN A 29 -2.80 -9.44 -11.24
C ASN A 29 -1.53 -8.65 -10.94
N TYR A 30 -1.12 -8.60 -9.67
CA TYR A 30 0.08 -7.91 -9.28
C TYR A 30 1.32 -8.51 -9.96
N ARG A 31 1.44 -9.84 -9.94
CA ARG A 31 2.58 -10.51 -10.56
C ARG A 31 2.62 -10.29 -12.06
N ARG A 32 1.45 -10.29 -12.69
CA ARG A 32 1.38 -10.05 -14.14
C ARG A 32 1.92 -8.67 -14.51
N VAL A 33 1.51 -7.66 -13.75
CA VAL A 33 2.00 -6.31 -13.99
C VAL A 33 3.50 -6.22 -13.73
N LEU A 34 3.94 -6.83 -12.63
CA LEU A 34 5.37 -6.80 -12.27
C LEU A 34 6.22 -7.46 -13.34
N GLU A 35 5.76 -8.58 -13.90
CA GLU A 35 6.50 -9.26 -14.97
C GLU A 35 6.61 -8.38 -16.20
N ARG A 36 5.54 -7.64 -16.53
CA ARG A 36 5.59 -6.74 -17.68
C ARG A 36 6.57 -5.61 -17.46
N ILE A 37 6.65 -5.10 -16.23
CA ILE A 37 7.62 -4.06 -15.90
C ILE A 37 9.04 -4.61 -16.03
N ARG A 38 9.29 -5.80 -15.51
CA ARG A 38 10.62 -6.39 -15.58
C ARG A 38 11.04 -6.66 -17.01
N ALA A 39 10.13 -7.14 -17.85
CA ALA A 39 10.42 -7.36 -19.26
C ALA A 39 10.75 -6.05 -19.96
N ALA A 40 10.00 -5.00 -19.67
CA ALA A 40 10.24 -3.69 -20.25
C ALA A 40 11.59 -3.11 -19.83
N GLU A 41 11.98 -3.34 -18.58
CA GLU A 41 13.29 -2.90 -18.10
C GLU A 41 14.42 -3.55 -18.90
N GLN A 42 14.29 -4.82 -19.17
CA GLN A 42 15.33 -5.54 -19.91
C GLN A 42 15.43 -5.08 -21.35
N ASP A 43 14.32 -4.63 -21.94
CA ASP A 43 14.30 -4.17 -23.32
C ASP A 43 14.82 -2.73 -23.49
N ARG A 44 15.15 -2.05 -22.41
CA ARG A 44 15.55 -0.65 -22.47
C ARG A 44 17.04 -0.49 -22.51
N SER A 45 17.71 -1.32 -23.27
CA SER A 45 19.14 -1.18 -23.46
C SER A 45 19.43 0.18 -24.11
N GLY A 46 20.44 0.85 -23.64
CA GLY A 46 20.81 2.16 -24.17
C GLY A 46 20.09 3.32 -23.51
N VAL A 47 18.99 3.08 -22.83
CA VAL A 47 18.28 4.14 -22.12
C VAL A 47 18.61 4.10 -20.63
N ARG A 48 18.65 2.92 -20.06
CA ARG A 48 19.02 2.75 -18.66
C ARG A 48 20.43 2.22 -18.57
N THR A 49 21.15 2.70 -17.57
CA THR A 49 22.50 2.23 -17.28
C THR A 49 22.47 1.45 -15.97
N GLU A 50 23.63 0.90 -15.62
CA GLU A 50 23.75 0.18 -14.36
C GLU A 50 23.51 1.09 -13.16
N GLN A 51 23.73 2.39 -13.31
CA GLN A 51 23.52 3.36 -12.27
C GLN A 51 22.07 3.80 -12.14
N SER A 52 21.22 3.42 -13.09
CA SER A 52 19.81 3.79 -13.04
C SER A 52 19.14 3.07 -11.87
N ALA A 53 18.30 3.81 -11.14
CA ALA A 53 17.55 3.21 -10.05
C ALA A 53 16.57 2.17 -10.61
N PRO A 54 16.32 1.09 -9.89
CA PRO A 54 15.32 0.13 -10.32
C PRO A 54 13.93 0.75 -10.33
N VAL A 55 13.08 0.23 -11.19
CA VAL A 55 11.68 0.65 -11.26
C VAL A 55 10.91 -0.05 -10.15
N HIS A 56 10.16 0.73 -9.40
CA HIS A 56 9.32 0.21 -8.33
C HIS A 56 7.86 0.32 -8.72
N LEU A 57 7.10 -0.72 -8.40
CA LEU A 57 5.67 -0.75 -8.67
C LEU A 57 4.92 -0.21 -7.46
N VAL A 58 4.18 0.88 -7.67
CA VAL A 58 3.28 1.40 -6.64
C VAL A 58 1.89 0.82 -6.94
N THR A 59 1.36 0.07 -6.01
CA THR A 59 0.05 -0.54 -6.18
C THR A 59 -1.01 0.42 -5.69
N VAL A 60 -1.81 0.95 -6.60
CA VAL A 60 -2.83 1.94 -6.28
C VAL A 60 -4.06 1.23 -5.77
N THR A 61 -4.48 1.58 -4.56
CA THR A 61 -5.58 0.91 -3.88
C THR A 61 -6.78 1.81 -3.66
N LYS A 62 -6.82 2.97 -4.28
CA LYS A 62 -7.97 3.87 -4.13
C LYS A 62 -9.24 3.15 -4.56
N PHE A 63 -10.34 3.44 -3.86
CA PHE A 63 -11.66 2.84 -4.09
C PHE A 63 -11.76 1.36 -3.71
N PHE A 64 -10.70 0.78 -3.19
CA PHE A 64 -10.71 -0.61 -2.75
C PHE A 64 -10.55 -0.69 -1.24
N PRO A 65 -11.12 -1.70 -0.61
CA PRO A 65 -11.08 -1.78 0.85
C PRO A 65 -9.69 -2.13 1.38
N ALA A 66 -9.48 -1.81 2.65
CA ALA A 66 -8.22 -2.14 3.29
C ALA A 66 -7.96 -3.64 3.32
N SER A 67 -9.00 -4.46 3.26
CA SER A 67 -8.81 -5.91 3.21
C SER A 67 -8.11 -6.36 1.94
N ASP A 68 -8.31 -5.66 0.82
CA ASP A 68 -7.56 -5.97 -0.41
C ASP A 68 -6.08 -5.65 -0.20
N ALA A 69 -5.78 -4.52 0.44
CA ALA A 69 -4.40 -4.18 0.74
C ALA A 69 -3.77 -5.20 1.68
N ALA A 70 -4.53 -5.67 2.66
CA ALA A 70 -4.04 -6.69 3.58
C ALA A 70 -3.68 -7.98 2.84
N ALA A 71 -4.52 -8.38 1.89
CA ALA A 71 -4.26 -9.58 1.10
C ALA A 71 -2.97 -9.43 0.29
N LEU A 72 -2.79 -8.26 -0.32
CA LEU A 72 -1.58 -7.99 -1.09
C LEU A 72 -0.35 -7.95 -0.19
N LEU A 73 -0.48 -7.33 0.97
CA LEU A 73 0.61 -7.26 1.93
C LEU A 73 1.06 -8.65 2.38
N ASP A 74 0.10 -9.51 2.67
CA ASP A 74 0.40 -10.88 3.08
C ASP A 74 1.12 -11.63 1.97
N GLY A 75 0.90 -11.26 0.73
CA GLY A 75 1.58 -11.85 -0.42
C GLY A 75 2.91 -11.19 -0.76
N GLY A 76 3.36 -10.21 0.04
CA GLY A 76 4.67 -9.61 -0.13
C GLY A 76 4.68 -8.23 -0.75
N VAL A 77 3.52 -7.64 -1.02
CA VAL A 77 3.44 -6.30 -1.58
C VAL A 77 3.57 -5.29 -0.45
N THR A 78 4.51 -4.36 -0.58
CA THR A 78 4.82 -3.45 0.52
C THR A 78 4.71 -1.96 0.16
N LEU A 79 4.36 -1.63 -1.08
CA LEU A 79 4.28 -0.23 -1.49
C LEU A 79 2.93 0.03 -2.15
N PHE A 80 2.14 0.87 -1.51
CA PHE A 80 0.79 1.20 -1.98
C PHE A 80 0.68 2.67 -2.29
N GLY A 81 -0.27 3.04 -3.15
CA GLY A 81 -0.52 4.41 -3.50
C GLY A 81 -1.96 4.81 -3.27
N GLU A 82 -2.14 6.03 -2.78
CA GLU A 82 -3.46 6.61 -2.55
C GLU A 82 -3.43 8.07 -2.96
N ASN A 83 -4.59 8.59 -3.35
CA ASN A 83 -4.66 9.99 -3.77
C ASN A 83 -5.67 10.83 -2.97
N ARG A 84 -6.28 10.25 -1.95
CA ARG A 84 -7.22 10.97 -1.09
C ARG A 84 -6.81 10.78 0.35
N ASP A 85 -6.48 11.89 1.02
CA ASP A 85 -5.90 11.82 2.35
C ASP A 85 -6.81 11.08 3.35
N GLN A 86 -8.08 11.39 3.34
CA GLN A 86 -8.98 10.79 4.33
C GLN A 86 -9.02 9.27 4.19
N GLU A 87 -9.12 8.80 2.97
CA GLU A 87 -9.14 7.37 2.70
C GLU A 87 -7.79 6.71 2.99
N ALA A 88 -6.72 7.38 2.59
CA ALA A 88 -5.37 6.86 2.78
C ALA A 88 -5.03 6.74 4.27
N ARG A 89 -5.37 7.77 5.03
CA ARG A 89 -5.08 7.79 6.45
C ARG A 89 -5.78 6.65 7.17
N ALA A 90 -7.04 6.43 6.84
CA ALA A 90 -7.80 5.36 7.46
C ALA A 90 -7.21 3.99 7.14
N LYS A 91 -6.87 3.77 5.87
CA LYS A 91 -6.27 2.49 5.46
C LYS A 91 -4.92 2.27 6.12
N ALA A 92 -4.11 3.33 6.19
CA ALA A 92 -2.80 3.21 6.80
C ALA A 92 -2.91 2.81 8.26
N ARG A 93 -3.87 3.42 8.97
CA ARG A 93 -4.08 3.10 10.37
C ARG A 93 -4.54 1.66 10.55
N GLU A 94 -5.47 1.22 9.71
CA GLU A 94 -5.97 -0.14 9.79
C GLU A 94 -4.88 -1.16 9.52
N LEU A 95 -4.01 -0.88 8.55
CA LEU A 95 -2.94 -1.80 8.22
C LEU A 95 -1.84 -1.81 9.26
N VAL A 96 -1.59 -0.69 9.94
CA VAL A 96 -0.64 -0.69 11.05
C VAL A 96 -1.13 -1.65 12.14
N ALA A 97 -2.40 -1.56 12.52
CA ALA A 97 -2.95 -2.46 13.53
C ALA A 97 -2.88 -3.91 13.08
N TYR A 98 -3.20 -4.17 11.82
CA TYR A 98 -3.14 -5.50 11.24
C TYR A 98 -1.73 -6.07 11.32
N CYS A 99 -0.73 -5.26 10.99
CA CYS A 99 0.66 -5.69 11.01
C CYS A 99 1.17 -5.88 12.42
N GLU A 100 0.76 -5.03 13.33
CA GLU A 100 1.20 -5.16 14.73
C GLU A 100 0.73 -6.47 15.32
N GLN A 101 -0.48 -6.89 15.00
CA GLN A 101 -0.98 -8.16 15.51
C GLN A 101 -0.19 -9.35 14.97
N ARG A 102 0.45 -9.19 13.83
CA ARG A 102 1.20 -10.25 13.17
C ARG A 102 2.70 -10.10 13.33
N ALA A 103 3.14 -9.06 14.02
CA ALA A 103 4.55 -8.78 14.25
C ALA A 103 5.32 -8.65 12.92
N VAL A 104 4.71 -7.98 11.94
CA VAL A 104 5.36 -7.71 10.65
C VAL A 104 5.40 -6.22 10.42
N GLN A 105 6.24 -5.80 9.49
CA GLN A 105 6.42 -4.39 9.17
C GLN A 105 5.20 -3.86 8.43
N PRO A 106 4.75 -2.65 8.75
CA PRO A 106 3.68 -2.03 7.98
C PRO A 106 4.15 -1.64 6.58
N PRO A 107 3.22 -1.48 5.65
CA PRO A 107 3.60 -1.10 4.29
C PRO A 107 3.99 0.36 4.22
N HIS A 108 4.59 0.72 3.09
CA HIS A 108 4.90 2.10 2.76
C HIS A 108 3.80 2.66 1.87
N TRP A 109 3.50 3.94 2.07
CA TRP A 109 2.45 4.61 1.32
C TRP A 109 3.03 5.75 0.50
N ALA A 110 2.69 5.78 -0.78
CA ALA A 110 2.99 6.89 -1.66
C ALA A 110 1.71 7.71 -1.84
N PHE A 111 1.77 9.00 -1.56
CA PHE A 111 0.64 9.86 -1.85
C PHE A 111 0.78 10.33 -3.29
N ILE A 112 -0.14 9.91 -4.12
CA ILE A 112 -0.12 10.20 -5.55
C ILE A 112 -1.32 11.08 -5.86
N GLY A 113 -1.08 12.24 -6.41
CA GLY A 113 -2.15 13.17 -6.68
C GLY A 113 -1.82 14.53 -6.12
N GLN A 114 -2.74 15.44 -6.26
CA GLN A 114 -2.50 16.82 -5.88
C GLN A 114 -2.64 16.99 -4.38
N LEU A 115 -1.58 17.44 -3.75
CA LEU A 115 -1.58 17.64 -2.29
C LEU A 115 -2.05 19.04 -1.98
N GLN A 116 -3.16 19.14 -1.27
CA GLN A 116 -3.66 20.43 -0.79
C GLN A 116 -2.86 20.84 0.44
N THR A 117 -2.63 22.15 0.56
CA THR A 117 -1.82 22.68 1.66
C THR A 117 -2.38 22.27 3.02
N ASN A 118 -3.70 22.31 3.17
CA ASN A 118 -4.32 21.99 4.45
C ASN A 118 -4.28 20.49 4.78
N LYS A 119 -3.81 19.66 3.85
CA LYS A 119 -3.68 18.22 4.08
C LYS A 119 -2.25 17.77 4.30
N ALA A 120 -1.29 18.67 4.11
CA ALA A 120 0.12 18.28 4.18
C ALA A 120 0.48 17.68 5.53
N LYS A 121 0.02 18.26 6.62
CA LYS A 121 0.31 17.74 7.96
C LYS A 121 -0.20 16.33 8.15
N SER A 122 -1.39 16.06 7.62
CA SER A 122 -1.97 14.73 7.72
C SER A 122 -1.20 13.73 6.89
N VAL A 123 -0.86 14.09 5.65
CA VAL A 123 -0.21 13.17 4.72
C VAL A 123 1.16 12.73 5.24
N VAL A 124 1.95 13.64 5.81
CA VAL A 124 3.29 13.29 6.25
C VAL A 124 3.30 12.31 7.42
N LYS A 125 2.15 12.10 8.06
CA LYS A 125 2.10 11.18 9.19
C LYS A 125 2.15 9.71 8.74
N TYR A 126 1.74 9.41 7.51
CA TYR A 126 1.73 8.02 7.05
C TYR A 126 2.48 7.82 5.75
N ALA A 127 2.61 8.83 4.91
CA ALA A 127 3.17 8.66 3.58
C ALA A 127 4.70 8.67 3.64
N SER A 128 5.30 7.76 2.87
CA SER A 128 6.73 7.69 2.70
C SER A 128 7.20 8.60 1.57
N SER A 129 6.33 8.88 0.63
CA SER A 129 6.67 9.74 -0.50
C SER A 129 5.41 10.44 -1.02
N VAL A 130 5.63 11.55 -1.69
CA VAL A 130 4.57 12.34 -2.30
C VAL A 130 4.98 12.61 -3.74
N HIS A 131 4.03 12.40 -4.65
CA HIS A 131 4.31 12.55 -6.09
C HIS A 131 3.43 13.58 -6.77
#